data_7fb8a9f052040b73b06b0b73fdbbac27
#
_entry.id   7fb8a9f052040b73b06b0b73fdbbac27
#
_cell.length_a   1.000
_cell.length_b   1.000
_cell.length_c   1.000
_cell.angle_alpha   90.00
_cell.angle_beta   90.00
_cell.angle_gamma   90.00
#
_symmetry.space_group_name_H-M   'P 1'
#
loop_
_entity.id
_entity.type
_entity.pdbx_description
1 polymer ?
#
loop_
_entity_poly.entity_id
_entity_poly.type
_entity_poly.pdbx_seq_one_letter_code
_entity_poly.pdbx_strand_id
1 'polypeptide(L)'
;MTVTMKKLQAFFQPSSIAVIGASTNPTKLGYAVVKNLVECGFTPPGMVYPINPSAQEILGCKAYPSVLDVPGQIDLAIIVIPYAMVPEALRTCGEKSIPAAVVISAGFREAGAEGLERELELIQIARQYNLRLIGPNCLGVIDTFTPLNASFAAGTPPSGPMAFMSQSGALGTAVLDIALAGRLGLSKFVSLGNKADVSEIDLLQSWVDDPNTRVIMIYSEGMPNGQQFIETARKVTRKLPVVAIKSGVTQSGSRAVSSHTGSLAGSEQAYQAAFRQAGILRAESMEALFDMALALGYQPPLPGDRIAIVTNAGGPGILATDALERAGLSLARFEYETIHALEKYLPDAASAANPVDVLGDARADRYRFALDQVKADPNVDGILVLLTPQAMTEIEATAQAVCDLSNS
;
A
#
# COMPACT_ATOMS: atom_id res chain seq x y z
N MET A 1 7.73 11.58 20.38
CA MET A 1 7.91 10.24 19.79
C MET A 1 8.45 9.29 20.83
N THR A 2 7.82 8.13 21.03
CA THR A 2 8.36 7.08 21.91
C THR A 2 9.61 6.43 21.28
N VAL A 3 10.47 5.81 22.09
CA VAL A 3 11.69 5.11 21.61
C VAL A 3 11.36 4.06 20.54
N THR A 4 10.23 3.36 20.71
CA THR A 4 9.73 2.36 19.74
C THR A 4 9.38 2.99 18.39
N MET A 5 8.73 4.15 18.35
CA MET A 5 8.39 4.83 17.08
C MET A 5 9.63 5.35 16.34
N LYS A 6 10.66 5.84 17.05
CA LYS A 6 11.92 6.24 16.42
C LYS A 6 12.62 5.08 15.71
N LYS A 7 12.50 3.86 16.24
CA LYS A 7 13.11 2.67 15.63
C LYS A 7 12.35 2.19 14.41
N LEU A 8 11.01 2.32 14.40
CA LEU A 8 10.22 2.02 13.20
C LEU A 8 10.53 3.00 12.06
N GLN A 9 10.87 4.24 12.39
CA GLN A 9 11.28 5.24 11.41
C GLN A 9 12.57 4.83 10.66
N ALA A 10 13.47 4.08 11.29
CA ALA A 10 14.68 3.58 10.64
C ALA A 10 14.43 2.64 9.45
N PHE A 11 13.24 2.01 9.37
CA PHE A 11 12.86 1.21 8.20
C PHE A 11 12.48 2.05 6.97
N PHE A 12 12.08 3.31 7.17
CA PHE A 12 11.53 4.16 6.09
C PHE A 12 12.38 5.41 5.82
N GLN A 13 13.12 5.88 6.81
CA GLN A 13 13.94 7.09 6.72
C GLN A 13 15.35 6.86 7.30
N PRO A 14 16.06 5.79 6.88
CA PRO A 14 17.42 5.59 7.31
C PRO A 14 18.35 6.62 6.63
N SER A 15 19.38 7.08 7.34
CA SER A 15 20.45 7.87 6.74
C SER A 15 21.56 6.97 6.16
N SER A 16 21.65 5.72 6.61
CA SER A 16 22.69 4.77 6.19
C SER A 16 22.17 3.33 6.22
N ILE A 17 22.57 2.53 5.23
CA ILE A 17 22.08 1.17 5.03
C ILE A 17 23.25 0.20 4.80
N ALA A 18 23.29 -0.91 5.54
CA ALA A 18 24.19 -2.04 5.24
C ALA A 18 23.41 -3.16 4.54
N VAL A 19 23.97 -3.71 3.47
CA VAL A 19 23.41 -4.87 2.75
C VAL A 19 24.31 -6.08 3.00
N ILE A 20 23.93 -6.93 3.96
CA ILE A 20 24.66 -8.13 4.34
C ILE A 20 24.31 -9.27 3.37
N GLY A 21 25.33 -9.76 2.66
CA GLY A 21 25.14 -10.69 1.55
C GLY A 21 25.05 -10.00 0.18
N ALA A 22 25.48 -8.74 0.12
CA ALA A 22 25.67 -8.05 -1.15
C ALA A 22 26.56 -8.84 -2.10
N SER A 23 26.31 -8.77 -3.41
CA SER A 23 27.00 -9.57 -4.41
C SER A 23 27.35 -8.76 -5.65
N THR A 24 28.46 -9.09 -6.30
CA THR A 24 28.82 -8.60 -7.64
C THR A 24 28.09 -9.34 -8.76
N ASN A 25 27.47 -10.50 -8.46
CA ASN A 25 26.77 -11.33 -9.44
C ASN A 25 25.31 -10.83 -9.62
N PRO A 26 24.93 -10.36 -10.84
CA PRO A 26 23.59 -9.82 -11.12
C PRO A 26 22.43 -10.79 -10.91
N THR A 27 22.69 -12.10 -10.85
CA THR A 27 21.66 -13.12 -10.62
C THR A 27 21.33 -13.34 -9.13
N LYS A 28 22.04 -12.69 -8.22
CA LYS A 28 21.86 -12.84 -6.77
C LYS A 28 20.98 -11.72 -6.21
N LEU A 29 20.14 -12.08 -5.22
CA LEU A 29 19.27 -11.13 -4.54
C LEU A 29 20.05 -9.97 -3.90
N GLY A 30 21.22 -10.23 -3.31
CA GLY A 30 22.05 -9.19 -2.72
C GLY A 30 22.56 -8.16 -3.73
N TYR A 31 22.73 -8.52 -5.00
CA TYR A 31 22.98 -7.56 -6.09
C TYR A 31 21.74 -6.71 -6.37
N ALA A 32 20.57 -7.34 -6.48
CA ALA A 32 19.31 -6.65 -6.78
C ALA A 32 18.97 -5.61 -5.71
N VAL A 33 19.19 -5.92 -4.41
CA VAL A 33 18.97 -4.97 -3.32
C VAL A 33 19.90 -3.76 -3.42
N VAL A 34 21.21 -3.96 -3.62
CA VAL A 34 22.15 -2.84 -3.80
C VAL A 34 21.80 -2.02 -5.02
N LYS A 35 21.45 -2.67 -6.14
CA LYS A 35 21.00 -2.02 -7.38
C LYS A 35 19.79 -1.12 -7.12
N ASN A 36 18.76 -1.63 -6.48
CA ASN A 36 17.54 -0.89 -6.18
C ASN A 36 17.82 0.34 -5.29
N LEU A 37 18.68 0.22 -4.29
CA LEU A 37 19.08 1.34 -3.44
C LEU A 37 19.84 2.43 -4.21
N VAL A 38 20.70 2.04 -5.15
CA VAL A 38 21.46 2.98 -5.98
C VAL A 38 20.54 3.63 -7.02
N GLU A 39 19.71 2.84 -7.71
CA GLU A 39 18.85 3.32 -8.80
C GLU A 39 17.65 4.16 -8.31
N CYS A 40 17.12 3.92 -7.10
CA CYS A 40 16.04 4.75 -6.55
C CYS A 40 16.53 6.14 -6.09
N GLY A 41 17.83 6.40 -6.15
CA GLY A 41 18.41 7.68 -5.74
C GLY A 41 18.54 7.86 -4.23
N PHE A 42 18.70 6.75 -3.49
CA PHE A 42 18.95 6.84 -2.04
C PHE A 42 20.17 7.74 -1.76
N THR A 43 19.96 8.80 -1.02
CA THR A 43 20.98 9.83 -0.75
C THR A 43 21.12 10.07 0.76
N PRO A 44 22.34 10.44 1.20
CA PRO A 44 23.50 10.82 0.38
C PRO A 44 24.19 9.62 -0.28
N PRO A 45 24.74 9.79 -1.50
CA PRO A 45 25.59 8.77 -2.13
C PRO A 45 26.74 8.39 -1.18
N GLY A 46 27.04 7.10 -1.06
CA GLY A 46 28.09 6.60 -0.17
C GLY A 46 27.61 6.18 1.23
N MET A 47 26.30 6.24 1.49
CA MET A 47 25.69 5.70 2.73
C MET A 47 25.02 4.33 2.52
N VAL A 48 25.24 3.70 1.37
CA VAL A 48 24.96 2.28 1.13
C VAL A 48 26.26 1.51 1.32
N TYR A 49 26.28 0.58 2.26
CA TYR A 49 27.44 -0.23 2.62
C TYR A 49 27.21 -1.70 2.25
N PRO A 50 27.65 -2.15 1.06
CA PRO A 50 27.64 -3.56 0.72
C PRO A 50 28.57 -4.33 1.67
N ILE A 51 28.05 -5.37 2.32
CA ILE A 51 28.83 -6.26 3.17
C ILE A 51 29.12 -7.55 2.42
N ASN A 52 30.38 -7.71 2.04
CA ASN A 52 30.88 -8.86 1.29
C ASN A 52 32.36 -9.09 1.61
N PRO A 53 32.77 -10.30 2.06
CA PRO A 53 34.15 -10.56 2.50
C PRO A 53 35.19 -10.53 1.38
N SER A 54 34.77 -10.62 0.12
CA SER A 54 35.67 -10.77 -1.04
C SER A 54 35.70 -9.56 -1.98
N ALA A 55 34.62 -8.75 -1.99
CA ALA A 55 34.48 -7.62 -2.90
C ALA A 55 35.03 -6.34 -2.26
N GLN A 56 35.71 -5.51 -3.06
CA GLN A 56 36.13 -4.16 -2.64
C GLN A 56 35.04 -3.10 -2.95
N GLU A 57 34.27 -3.34 -4.02
CA GLU A 57 33.25 -2.43 -4.49
C GLU A 57 32.10 -3.22 -5.14
N ILE A 58 30.87 -2.76 -4.99
CA ILE A 58 29.66 -3.28 -5.66
C ILE A 58 28.82 -2.09 -6.13
N LEU A 59 28.60 -1.98 -7.44
CA LEU A 59 27.80 -0.91 -8.07
C LEU A 59 28.22 0.52 -7.66
N GLY A 60 29.52 0.78 -7.59
CA GLY A 60 30.07 2.08 -7.18
C GLY A 60 30.10 2.33 -5.67
N CYS A 61 29.55 1.41 -4.86
CA CYS A 61 29.58 1.49 -3.42
C CYS A 61 30.76 0.71 -2.85
N LYS A 62 31.55 1.32 -1.99
CA LYS A 62 32.67 0.65 -1.28
C LYS A 62 32.13 -0.49 -0.42
N ALA A 63 32.63 -1.69 -0.61
CA ALA A 63 32.25 -2.86 0.17
C ALA A 63 33.14 -3.05 1.42
N TYR A 64 32.58 -3.70 2.43
CA TYR A 64 33.26 -4.00 3.70
C TYR A 64 33.10 -5.49 4.03
N PRO A 65 34.11 -6.12 4.69
CA PRO A 65 34.01 -7.52 5.09
C PRO A 65 32.92 -7.78 6.15
N SER A 66 32.70 -6.83 7.06
CA SER A 66 31.73 -6.90 8.15
C SER A 66 31.08 -5.53 8.37
N VAL A 67 29.90 -5.50 8.98
CA VAL A 67 29.26 -4.25 9.43
C VAL A 67 30.10 -3.54 10.49
N LEU A 68 30.91 -4.29 11.24
CA LEU A 68 31.83 -3.73 12.26
C LEU A 68 32.95 -2.88 11.64
N ASP A 69 33.35 -3.19 10.39
CA ASP A 69 34.39 -2.47 9.67
C ASP A 69 33.88 -1.18 9.01
N VAL A 70 32.56 -0.99 8.93
CA VAL A 70 31.95 0.22 8.36
C VAL A 70 32.21 1.41 9.29
N PRO A 71 32.73 2.53 8.78
CA PRO A 71 32.92 3.73 9.61
C PRO A 71 31.58 4.38 9.94
N GLY A 72 31.41 4.84 11.17
CA GLY A 72 30.19 5.54 11.61
C GLY A 72 29.03 4.62 11.97
N GLN A 73 27.83 5.22 12.07
CA GLN A 73 26.60 4.52 12.42
C GLN A 73 25.90 3.97 11.19
N ILE A 74 25.13 2.91 11.39
CA ILE A 74 24.26 2.30 10.38
C ILE A 74 22.84 2.29 10.98
N ASP A 75 21.86 2.81 10.23
CA ASP A 75 20.49 2.90 10.70
C ASP A 75 19.67 1.67 10.34
N LEU A 76 19.98 1.03 9.20
CA LEU A 76 19.23 -0.12 8.69
C LEU A 76 20.17 -1.19 8.13
N ALA A 77 19.96 -2.45 8.52
CA ALA A 77 20.59 -3.61 7.91
C ALA A 77 19.61 -4.39 7.04
N ILE A 78 20.01 -4.74 5.82
CA ILE A 78 19.27 -5.66 4.95
C ILE A 78 20.06 -6.97 4.89
N ILE A 79 19.45 -8.08 5.34
CA ILE A 79 20.11 -9.37 5.47
C ILE A 79 19.62 -10.32 4.39
N VAL A 80 20.53 -10.73 3.49
CA VAL A 80 20.25 -11.57 2.30
C VAL A 80 21.31 -12.66 2.20
N ILE A 81 21.37 -13.53 3.21
CA ILE A 81 22.35 -14.62 3.34
C ILE A 81 21.63 -15.93 3.68
N PRO A 82 22.27 -17.11 3.54
CA PRO A 82 21.68 -18.37 3.97
C PRO A 82 21.20 -18.33 5.43
N TYR A 83 20.04 -18.92 5.73
CA TYR A 83 19.41 -18.84 7.06
C TYR A 83 20.33 -19.21 8.23
N ALA A 84 21.21 -20.18 8.04
CA ALA A 84 22.14 -20.64 9.08
C ALA A 84 23.13 -19.56 9.54
N MET A 85 23.36 -18.53 8.70
CA MET A 85 24.28 -17.40 9.01
C MET A 85 23.55 -16.17 9.57
N VAL A 86 22.21 -16.13 9.48
CA VAL A 86 21.41 -14.96 9.88
C VAL A 86 21.52 -14.64 11.37
N PRO A 87 21.49 -15.62 12.32
CA PRO A 87 21.65 -15.33 13.74
C PRO A 87 22.93 -14.59 14.07
N GLU A 88 24.07 -15.02 13.49
CA GLU A 88 25.35 -14.37 13.73
C GLU A 88 25.42 -12.97 13.11
N ALA A 89 24.91 -12.81 11.90
CA ALA A 89 24.81 -11.48 11.28
C ALA A 89 23.94 -10.52 12.10
N LEU A 90 22.87 -11.01 12.70
CA LEU A 90 21.99 -10.21 13.54
C LEU A 90 22.65 -9.82 14.87
N ARG A 91 23.47 -10.71 15.49
CA ARG A 91 24.30 -10.39 16.65
C ARG A 91 25.31 -9.29 16.32
N THR A 92 25.99 -9.43 15.19
CA THR A 92 26.97 -8.43 14.71
C THR A 92 26.30 -7.07 14.44
N CYS A 93 25.08 -7.06 13.91
CA CYS A 93 24.26 -5.83 13.82
C CYS A 93 23.97 -5.22 15.19
N GLY A 94 23.66 -6.06 16.17
CA GLY A 94 23.42 -5.63 17.55
C GLY A 94 24.66 -5.02 18.21
N GLU A 95 25.83 -5.63 18.05
CA GLU A 95 27.14 -5.11 18.52
C GLU A 95 27.46 -3.76 17.89
N LYS A 96 27.11 -3.57 16.61
CA LYS A 96 27.24 -2.30 15.89
C LYS A 96 26.17 -1.28 16.32
N SER A 97 25.21 -1.68 17.17
CA SER A 97 24.07 -0.85 17.62
C SER A 97 23.14 -0.43 16.48
N ILE A 98 22.97 -1.26 15.46
CA ILE A 98 22.02 -1.03 14.37
C ILE A 98 20.60 -1.19 14.92
N PRO A 99 19.71 -0.18 14.82
CA PRO A 99 18.40 -0.22 15.46
C PRO A 99 17.35 -1.06 14.72
N ALA A 100 17.55 -1.32 13.43
CA ALA A 100 16.56 -1.97 12.56
C ALA A 100 17.21 -2.92 11.55
N ALA A 101 16.57 -4.08 11.30
CA ALA A 101 16.99 -5.02 10.28
C ALA A 101 15.79 -5.55 9.47
N VAL A 102 15.97 -5.71 8.16
CA VAL A 102 15.06 -6.43 7.27
C VAL A 102 15.71 -7.75 6.89
N VAL A 103 15.11 -8.88 7.27
CA VAL A 103 15.62 -10.21 6.96
C VAL A 103 14.85 -10.77 5.78
N ILE A 104 15.47 -10.71 4.61
CA ILE A 104 14.90 -11.24 3.35
C ILE A 104 15.00 -12.78 3.32
N SER A 105 16.03 -13.33 3.93
CA SER A 105 16.32 -14.76 3.97
C SER A 105 15.13 -15.59 4.42
N ALA A 106 14.85 -16.70 3.72
CA ALA A 106 13.89 -17.74 4.07
C ALA A 106 14.57 -18.92 4.80
N GLY A 107 13.78 -19.86 5.32
CA GLY A 107 14.24 -21.05 6.04
C GLY A 107 13.91 -20.99 7.55
N PHE A 108 12.88 -20.25 7.89
CA PHE A 108 12.38 -20.03 9.26
C PHE A 108 11.03 -20.72 9.46
N ARG A 109 10.09 -20.17 10.19
CA ARG A 109 8.80 -20.80 10.54
C ARG A 109 8.07 -21.46 9.35
N GLU A 110 8.15 -20.89 8.16
CA GLU A 110 7.57 -21.45 6.95
C GLU A 110 8.20 -22.80 6.54
N ALA A 111 9.40 -23.12 7.06
CA ALA A 111 10.08 -24.40 6.85
C ALA A 111 9.76 -25.45 7.92
N GLY A 112 8.73 -25.24 8.76
CA GLY A 112 8.27 -26.18 9.77
C GLY A 112 8.88 -25.98 11.16
N ALA A 113 8.86 -27.03 12.00
CA ALA A 113 9.20 -26.94 13.43
C ALA A 113 10.65 -26.44 13.68
N GLU A 114 11.62 -26.99 13.00
CA GLU A 114 13.03 -26.51 13.12
C GLU A 114 13.17 -25.07 12.66
N GLY A 115 12.41 -24.67 11.63
CA GLY A 115 12.38 -23.28 11.16
C GLY A 115 11.79 -22.33 12.20
N LEU A 116 10.78 -22.77 12.95
CA LEU A 116 10.22 -22.00 14.05
C LEU A 116 11.23 -21.79 15.18
N GLU A 117 12.01 -22.81 15.53
CA GLU A 117 13.08 -22.68 16.55
C GLU A 117 14.11 -21.63 16.12
N ARG A 118 14.54 -21.65 14.86
CA ARG A 118 15.44 -20.65 14.28
C ARG A 118 14.84 -19.23 14.35
N GLU A 119 13.56 -19.08 14.06
CA GLU A 119 12.86 -17.78 14.13
C GLU A 119 12.82 -17.26 15.57
N LEU A 120 12.54 -18.12 16.54
CA LEU A 120 12.54 -17.78 17.95
C LEU A 120 13.93 -17.31 18.43
N GLU A 121 15.02 -17.89 17.90
CA GLU A 121 16.37 -17.41 18.15
C GLU A 121 16.57 -15.98 17.63
N LEU A 122 16.10 -15.66 16.41
CA LEU A 122 16.19 -14.28 15.89
C LEU A 122 15.46 -13.28 16.78
N ILE A 123 14.26 -13.65 17.28
CA ILE A 123 13.48 -12.80 18.19
C ILE A 123 14.26 -12.55 19.51
N GLN A 124 14.93 -13.57 20.04
CA GLN A 124 15.74 -13.43 21.25
C GLN A 124 16.92 -12.49 21.04
N ILE A 125 17.65 -12.64 19.92
CA ILE A 125 18.77 -11.77 19.55
C ILE A 125 18.28 -10.31 19.38
N ALA A 126 17.21 -10.11 18.63
CA ALA A 126 16.63 -8.79 18.40
C ALA A 126 16.25 -8.09 19.71
N ARG A 127 15.65 -8.84 20.67
CA ARG A 127 15.32 -8.33 22.00
C ARG A 127 16.57 -8.00 22.83
N GLN A 128 17.57 -8.87 22.82
CA GLN A 128 18.83 -8.68 23.55
C GLN A 128 19.52 -7.37 23.18
N TYR A 129 19.58 -7.07 21.89
CA TYR A 129 20.23 -5.86 21.38
C TYR A 129 19.26 -4.69 21.15
N ASN A 130 17.99 -4.85 21.54
CA ASN A 130 16.97 -3.83 21.35
C ASN A 130 16.84 -3.38 19.86
N LEU A 131 16.99 -4.30 18.93
CA LEU A 131 16.87 -4.17 17.47
C LEU A 131 15.46 -4.54 17.04
N ARG A 132 14.88 -3.81 16.08
CA ARG A 132 13.58 -4.15 15.47
C ARG A 132 13.81 -4.94 14.18
N LEU A 133 12.88 -5.86 13.88
CA LEU A 133 13.02 -6.82 12.79
C LEU A 133 11.78 -6.87 11.91
N ILE A 134 11.93 -6.66 10.58
CA ILE A 134 10.93 -7.00 9.55
C ILE A 134 11.34 -8.32 8.89
N GLY A 135 10.36 -9.18 8.63
CA GLY A 135 10.58 -10.54 8.14
C GLY A 135 10.64 -11.56 9.28
N PRO A 136 11.43 -12.63 9.17
CA PRO A 136 12.17 -13.10 7.99
C PRO A 136 11.26 -13.52 6.83
N ASN A 137 11.84 -14.01 5.73
CA ASN A 137 11.12 -14.48 4.56
C ASN A 137 10.24 -13.38 3.95
N CYS A 138 10.81 -12.22 3.65
CA CYS A 138 10.10 -11.06 3.12
C CYS A 138 10.74 -10.52 1.84
N LEU A 139 10.01 -9.71 1.07
CA LEU A 139 10.51 -9.04 -0.14
C LEU A 139 11.37 -7.82 0.21
N GLY A 140 11.09 -7.15 1.32
CA GLY A 140 11.75 -5.92 1.73
C GLY A 140 10.77 -4.77 1.99
N VAL A 141 11.32 -3.56 2.02
CA VAL A 141 10.59 -2.31 2.28
C VAL A 141 10.90 -1.25 1.23
N ILE A 142 9.91 -0.43 0.89
CA ILE A 142 10.04 0.71 -0.02
C ILE A 142 9.35 1.91 0.61
N ASP A 143 9.97 3.09 0.51
CA ASP A 143 9.35 4.39 0.74
C ASP A 143 9.69 5.28 -0.46
N THR A 144 8.67 5.76 -1.17
CA THR A 144 8.85 6.47 -2.43
C THR A 144 9.10 7.97 -2.24
N PHE A 145 8.80 8.51 -1.06
CA PHE A 145 9.03 9.92 -0.72
C PHE A 145 10.40 10.16 -0.07
N THR A 146 10.91 9.20 0.68
CA THR A 146 12.32 9.08 1.01
C THR A 146 12.91 8.08 0.02
N PRO A 147 13.57 8.46 -1.07
CA PRO A 147 13.89 7.54 -2.17
C PRO A 147 14.61 6.28 -1.64
N LEU A 148 13.84 5.34 -1.14
CA LEU A 148 14.27 4.12 -0.49
C LEU A 148 13.63 2.92 -1.16
N ASN A 149 14.43 2.06 -1.77
CA ASN A 149 14.01 0.73 -2.23
C ASN A 149 14.94 -0.34 -1.65
N ALA A 150 14.70 -0.71 -0.40
CA ALA A 150 15.41 -1.76 0.32
C ALA A 150 14.71 -3.12 0.10
N SER A 151 14.54 -3.51 -1.15
CA SER A 151 13.88 -4.75 -1.58
C SER A 151 14.57 -5.35 -2.81
N PHE A 152 14.20 -6.58 -3.16
CA PHE A 152 14.58 -7.18 -4.43
C PHE A 152 13.47 -7.14 -5.49
N ALA A 153 12.56 -6.18 -5.41
CA ALA A 153 11.54 -5.91 -6.42
C ALA A 153 12.16 -5.53 -7.78
N ALA A 154 11.36 -5.65 -8.85
CA ALA A 154 11.83 -5.33 -10.21
C ALA A 154 12.13 -3.85 -10.44
N GLY A 155 11.66 -2.95 -9.57
CA GLY A 155 11.88 -1.52 -9.64
C GLY A 155 11.19 -0.77 -8.50
N THR A 156 11.26 0.57 -8.54
CA THR A 156 10.60 1.44 -7.57
C THR A 156 9.26 1.92 -8.14
N PRO A 157 8.13 1.70 -7.44
CA PRO A 157 6.82 2.18 -7.89
C PRO A 157 6.75 3.71 -7.90
N PRO A 158 5.83 4.32 -8.68
CA PRO A 158 5.59 5.75 -8.63
C PRO A 158 5.09 6.18 -7.25
N SER A 159 5.46 7.40 -6.84
CA SER A 159 4.98 7.99 -5.59
C SER A 159 3.49 8.27 -5.66
N GLY A 160 2.78 8.05 -4.54
CA GLY A 160 1.36 8.31 -4.43
C GLY A 160 0.83 8.08 -3.01
N PRO A 161 -0.48 8.22 -2.78
CA PRO A 161 -1.04 8.31 -1.44
C PRO A 161 -1.31 6.97 -0.74
N MET A 162 -0.97 5.85 -1.36
CA MET A 162 -1.34 4.52 -0.86
C MET A 162 -0.17 3.86 -0.14
N ALA A 163 -0.34 3.43 1.11
CA ALA A 163 0.60 2.56 1.81
C ALA A 163 0.12 1.12 1.75
N PHE A 164 0.98 0.19 1.38
CA PHE A 164 0.62 -1.22 1.27
C PHE A 164 1.51 -2.11 2.14
N MET A 165 0.88 -2.96 2.94
CA MET A 165 1.56 -4.02 3.68
C MET A 165 1.01 -5.40 3.31
N SER A 166 1.91 -6.36 3.12
CA SER A 166 1.56 -7.72 2.71
C SER A 166 2.31 -8.77 3.52
N GLN A 167 1.60 -9.82 3.93
CA GLN A 167 2.23 -11.02 4.48
C GLN A 167 2.79 -11.93 3.38
N SER A 168 2.24 -11.84 2.16
CA SER A 168 2.71 -12.60 1.01
C SER A 168 3.71 -11.79 0.18
N GLY A 169 4.95 -12.28 0.07
CA GLY A 169 5.97 -11.69 -0.80
C GLY A 169 5.57 -11.76 -2.27
N ALA A 170 5.05 -12.90 -2.73
CA ALA A 170 4.62 -13.11 -4.12
C ALA A 170 3.47 -12.17 -4.51
N LEU A 171 2.46 -12.00 -3.64
CA LEU A 171 1.39 -11.04 -3.88
C LEU A 171 1.93 -9.60 -3.86
N GLY A 172 2.85 -9.30 -2.94
CA GLY A 172 3.53 -8.01 -2.91
C GLY A 172 4.23 -7.69 -4.22
N THR A 173 4.90 -8.66 -4.84
CA THR A 173 5.51 -8.51 -6.18
C THR A 173 4.47 -8.20 -7.25
N ALA A 174 3.32 -8.88 -7.26
CA ALA A 174 2.25 -8.61 -8.21
C ALA A 174 1.66 -7.19 -8.04
N VAL A 175 1.50 -6.72 -6.80
CA VAL A 175 1.05 -5.34 -6.52
C VAL A 175 2.07 -4.32 -7.01
N LEU A 176 3.36 -4.57 -6.80
CA LEU A 176 4.43 -3.69 -7.30
C LEU A 176 4.49 -3.65 -8.82
N ASP A 177 4.22 -4.77 -9.50
CA ASP A 177 4.15 -4.82 -10.97
C ASP A 177 2.99 -3.96 -11.50
N ILE A 178 1.81 -4.03 -10.87
CA ILE A 178 0.66 -3.16 -11.18
C ILE A 178 0.99 -1.68 -10.94
N ALA A 179 1.71 -1.39 -9.86
CA ALA A 179 2.14 -0.03 -9.52
C ALA A 179 3.16 0.50 -10.54
N LEU A 180 4.14 -0.31 -10.94
CA LEU A 180 5.12 0.02 -11.98
C LEU A 180 4.47 0.28 -13.35
N ALA A 181 3.35 -0.39 -13.64
CA ALA A 181 2.54 -0.09 -14.83
C ALA A 181 1.77 1.26 -14.73
N GLY A 182 2.02 2.07 -13.70
CA GLY A 182 1.44 3.41 -13.51
C GLY A 182 -0.01 3.43 -13.02
N ARG A 183 -0.55 2.28 -12.57
CA ARG A 183 -1.95 2.18 -12.11
C ARG A 183 -2.13 2.55 -10.64
N LEU A 184 -1.08 2.42 -9.82
CA LEU A 184 -1.10 2.69 -8.38
C LEU A 184 0.11 3.51 -7.97
N GLY A 185 -0.10 4.65 -7.34
CA GLY A 185 0.96 5.41 -6.68
C GLY A 185 1.08 4.98 -5.21
N LEU A 186 2.27 4.52 -4.81
CA LEU A 186 2.50 4.08 -3.44
C LEU A 186 3.28 5.14 -2.65
N SER A 187 2.92 5.35 -1.37
CA SER A 187 3.76 6.07 -0.42
C SER A 187 4.77 5.11 0.20
N LYS A 188 4.29 3.95 0.63
CA LYS A 188 5.10 2.92 1.28
C LYS A 188 4.69 1.53 0.84
N PHE A 189 5.65 0.63 0.84
CA PHE A 189 5.42 -0.81 0.66
C PHE A 189 6.21 -1.58 1.71
N VAL A 190 5.57 -2.55 2.37
CA VAL A 190 6.22 -3.48 3.29
C VAL A 190 5.77 -4.90 3.02
N SER A 191 6.74 -5.78 2.77
CA SER A 191 6.52 -7.22 2.87
C SER A 191 6.86 -7.67 4.29
N LEU A 192 5.86 -8.11 5.04
CA LEU A 192 6.03 -8.53 6.45
C LEU A 192 6.65 -9.93 6.59
N GLY A 193 6.50 -10.79 5.57
CA GLY A 193 6.95 -12.17 5.64
C GLY A 193 6.35 -12.91 6.83
N ASN A 194 7.20 -13.57 7.63
CA ASN A 194 6.78 -14.32 8.81
C ASN A 194 6.33 -13.44 9.99
N LYS A 195 6.62 -12.15 10.02
CA LYS A 195 6.27 -11.21 11.11
C LYS A 195 6.82 -11.64 12.48
N ALA A 196 8.10 -11.92 12.54
CA ALA A 196 8.72 -12.37 13.78
C ALA A 196 8.69 -11.30 14.89
N ASP A 197 8.79 -10.01 14.52
CA ASP A 197 8.74 -8.86 15.45
C ASP A 197 7.76 -7.79 14.97
N VAL A 198 8.08 -7.08 13.88
CA VAL A 198 7.21 -6.02 13.35
C VAL A 198 6.00 -6.63 12.67
N SER A 199 4.83 -6.11 13.03
CA SER A 199 3.52 -6.56 12.57
C SER A 199 2.70 -5.43 11.94
N GLU A 200 1.49 -5.74 11.49
CA GLU A 200 0.52 -4.76 11.01
C GLU A 200 0.21 -3.70 12.07
N ILE A 201 0.22 -4.09 13.35
CA ILE A 201 -0.05 -3.19 14.48
C ILE A 201 0.98 -2.07 14.54
N ASP A 202 2.27 -2.43 14.40
CA ASP A 202 3.38 -1.48 14.42
C ASP A 202 3.31 -0.52 13.22
N LEU A 203 3.03 -1.05 12.04
CA LEU A 203 2.95 -0.26 10.81
C LEU A 203 1.74 0.69 10.82
N LEU A 204 0.57 0.23 11.27
CA LEU A 204 -0.61 1.07 11.44
C LEU A 204 -0.31 2.27 12.36
N GLN A 205 0.37 2.03 13.49
CA GLN A 205 0.76 3.09 14.42
C GLN A 205 1.80 4.04 13.82
N SER A 206 2.70 3.53 12.99
CA SER A 206 3.76 4.33 12.35
C SER A 206 3.23 5.20 11.21
N TRP A 207 2.23 4.73 10.46
CA TRP A 207 1.75 5.38 9.23
C TRP A 207 0.57 6.31 9.42
N VAL A 208 -0.13 6.25 10.56
CA VAL A 208 -1.35 7.04 10.81
C VAL A 208 -1.15 8.55 10.76
N ASP A 209 0.05 9.03 11.04
CA ASP A 209 0.42 10.44 11.02
C ASP A 209 1.42 10.76 9.88
N ASP A 210 1.59 9.86 8.90
CA ASP A 210 2.43 10.09 7.73
C ASP A 210 1.72 11.03 6.73
N PRO A 211 2.29 12.21 6.42
CA PRO A 211 1.64 13.19 5.55
C PRO A 211 1.47 12.73 4.09
N ASN A 212 2.24 11.74 3.68
CA ASN A 212 2.24 11.21 2.32
C ASN A 212 1.24 10.04 2.14
N THR A 213 0.66 9.54 3.22
CA THR A 213 -0.25 8.40 3.19
C THR A 213 -1.69 8.87 3.44
N ARG A 214 -2.61 8.57 2.52
CA ARG A 214 -4.05 8.86 2.63
C ARG A 214 -4.91 7.62 2.80
N VAL A 215 -4.40 6.45 2.44
CA VAL A 215 -5.06 5.16 2.63
C VAL A 215 -4.04 4.07 2.90
N ILE A 216 -4.39 3.14 3.80
CA ILE A 216 -3.58 1.96 4.08
C ILE A 216 -4.28 0.72 3.51
N MET A 217 -3.54 -0.05 2.73
CA MET A 217 -3.96 -1.35 2.20
C MET A 217 -3.27 -2.48 2.96
N ILE A 218 -4.02 -3.51 3.33
CA ILE A 218 -3.52 -4.68 4.06
C ILE A 218 -3.90 -5.97 3.32
N TYR A 219 -2.90 -6.80 3.01
CA TYR A 219 -3.12 -8.20 2.70
C TYR A 219 -2.69 -9.05 3.89
N SER A 220 -3.66 -9.76 4.48
CA SER A 220 -3.44 -10.54 5.70
C SER A 220 -3.82 -12.02 5.53
N GLU A 221 -2.94 -12.91 5.97
CA GLU A 221 -3.16 -14.35 6.08
C GLU A 221 -3.55 -14.77 7.51
N GLY A 222 -3.09 -14.02 8.50
CA GLY A 222 -3.40 -14.26 9.91
C GLY A 222 -2.95 -13.11 10.83
N MET A 223 -3.64 -12.94 11.95
CA MET A 223 -3.34 -11.92 12.97
C MET A 223 -3.23 -12.56 14.35
N PRO A 224 -2.02 -12.70 14.90
CA PRO A 224 -1.82 -13.42 16.17
C PRO A 224 -2.41 -12.69 17.38
N ASN A 225 -2.52 -11.36 17.36
CA ASN A 225 -3.05 -10.56 18.47
C ASN A 225 -4.26 -9.73 18.02
N GLY A 226 -5.41 -10.40 17.84
CA GLY A 226 -6.63 -9.78 17.33
C GLY A 226 -7.16 -8.64 18.18
N GLN A 227 -7.10 -8.74 19.51
CA GLN A 227 -7.55 -7.69 20.45
C GLN A 227 -6.75 -6.39 20.24
N GLN A 228 -5.44 -6.49 20.31
CA GLN A 228 -4.54 -5.34 20.12
C GLN A 228 -4.67 -4.75 18.71
N PHE A 229 -4.85 -5.61 17.70
CA PHE A 229 -5.09 -5.17 16.34
C PHE A 229 -6.37 -4.33 16.24
N ILE A 230 -7.49 -4.79 16.78
CA ILE A 230 -8.78 -4.06 16.79
C ILE A 230 -8.63 -2.71 17.48
N GLU A 231 -7.99 -2.68 18.64
CA GLU A 231 -7.80 -1.45 19.42
C GLU A 231 -6.93 -0.42 18.67
N THR A 232 -5.87 -0.90 18.04
CA THR A 232 -4.98 -0.04 17.23
C THR A 232 -5.66 0.44 15.97
N ALA A 233 -6.23 -0.48 15.20
CA ALA A 233 -6.89 -0.16 13.94
C ALA A 233 -8.07 0.81 14.13
N ARG A 234 -8.86 0.67 15.22
CA ARG A 234 -9.94 1.60 15.56
C ARG A 234 -9.45 3.05 15.78
N LYS A 235 -8.23 3.23 16.29
CA LYS A 235 -7.64 4.57 16.45
C LYS A 235 -7.20 5.12 15.11
N VAL A 236 -6.65 4.26 14.25
CA VAL A 236 -6.17 4.62 12.92
C VAL A 236 -7.31 4.97 11.98
N THR A 237 -8.36 4.14 11.92
CA THR A 237 -9.49 4.32 11.00
C THR A 237 -10.33 5.57 11.27
N ARG A 238 -10.18 6.19 12.43
CA ARG A 238 -10.76 7.51 12.73
C ARG A 238 -10.04 8.67 12.03
N LYS A 239 -8.80 8.46 11.58
CA LYS A 239 -7.97 9.48 10.93
C LYS A 239 -7.70 9.16 9.47
N LEU A 240 -7.57 7.89 9.14
CA LEU A 240 -7.06 7.40 7.87
C LEU A 240 -7.82 6.12 7.47
N PRO A 241 -8.41 6.04 6.27
CA PRO A 241 -9.07 4.83 5.81
C PRO A 241 -8.08 3.66 5.71
N VAL A 242 -8.56 2.49 6.13
CA VAL A 242 -7.83 1.22 6.05
C VAL A 242 -8.69 0.24 5.27
N VAL A 243 -8.14 -0.30 4.19
CA VAL A 243 -8.78 -1.33 3.37
C VAL A 243 -8.01 -2.63 3.53
N ALA A 244 -8.69 -3.73 3.79
CA ALA A 244 -8.02 -5.00 4.01
C ALA A 244 -8.67 -6.13 3.22
N ILE A 245 -7.83 -7.02 2.71
CA ILE A 245 -8.24 -8.31 2.18
C ILE A 245 -7.67 -9.43 3.07
N LYS A 246 -8.51 -10.36 3.45
CA LYS A 246 -8.15 -11.55 4.22
C LYS A 246 -8.19 -12.79 3.33
N SER A 247 -7.07 -13.47 3.22
CA SER A 247 -6.99 -14.76 2.53
C SER A 247 -7.32 -15.93 3.47
N GLY A 248 -7.65 -17.08 2.89
CA GLY A 248 -7.97 -18.28 3.67
C GLY A 248 -9.31 -18.22 4.38
N VAL A 249 -10.31 -17.60 3.77
CA VAL A 249 -11.67 -17.42 4.33
C VAL A 249 -12.54 -18.67 4.23
N THR A 250 -12.26 -19.56 3.26
CA THR A 250 -12.95 -20.85 3.13
C THR A 250 -12.21 -21.93 3.91
N GLN A 251 -12.88 -23.07 4.20
CA GLN A 251 -12.24 -24.19 4.89
C GLN A 251 -11.01 -24.73 4.11
N SER A 252 -11.07 -24.78 2.78
CA SER A 252 -9.95 -25.20 1.95
C SER A 252 -8.84 -24.13 1.93
N GLY A 253 -9.20 -22.86 1.82
CA GLY A 253 -8.27 -21.74 1.88
C GLY A 253 -7.57 -21.65 3.25
N SER A 254 -8.30 -21.85 4.35
CA SER A 254 -7.73 -21.90 5.71
C SER A 254 -6.69 -23.01 5.87
N ARG A 255 -6.97 -24.20 5.33
CA ARG A 255 -5.98 -25.30 5.29
C ARG A 255 -4.75 -24.95 4.45
N ALA A 256 -4.95 -24.29 3.32
CA ALA A 256 -3.84 -23.85 2.46
C ALA A 256 -2.96 -22.81 3.18
N VAL A 257 -3.55 -21.81 3.85
CA VAL A 257 -2.81 -20.83 4.66
C VAL A 257 -2.03 -21.50 5.80
N SER A 258 -2.67 -22.40 6.57
CA SER A 258 -2.00 -23.11 7.65
C SER A 258 -0.82 -23.95 7.16
N SER A 259 -0.95 -24.59 5.99
CA SER A 259 0.14 -25.36 5.36
C SER A 259 1.27 -24.48 4.85
N HIS A 260 0.96 -23.24 4.42
CA HIS A 260 1.93 -22.30 3.83
C HIS A 260 2.68 -21.51 4.89
N THR A 261 1.99 -21.04 5.93
CA THR A 261 2.56 -20.11 6.94
C THR A 261 2.89 -20.77 8.28
N GLY A 262 2.49 -22.03 8.46
CA GLY A 262 2.62 -22.73 9.75
C GLY A 262 1.77 -22.12 10.88
N SER A 263 0.83 -21.22 10.57
CA SER A 263 -0.02 -20.55 11.54
C SER A 263 -1.47 -21.05 11.48
N LEU A 264 -2.16 -21.10 12.64
CA LEU A 264 -3.59 -21.40 12.69
C LEU A 264 -4.38 -20.23 12.13
N ALA A 265 -5.19 -20.48 11.09
CA ALA A 265 -6.13 -19.48 10.56
C ALA A 265 -7.30 -19.31 11.56
N GLY A 266 -7.60 -18.06 11.93
CA GLY A 266 -8.79 -17.72 12.69
C GLY A 266 -10.09 -17.93 11.87
N SER A 267 -11.26 -18.03 12.55
CA SER A 267 -12.52 -18.17 11.83
C SER A 267 -12.86 -16.91 11.02
N GLU A 268 -13.50 -17.11 9.88
CA GLU A 268 -13.97 -16.03 8.99
C GLU A 268 -14.87 -15.04 9.74
N GLN A 269 -15.79 -15.54 10.55
CA GLN A 269 -16.70 -14.71 11.36
C GLN A 269 -15.95 -13.82 12.34
N ALA A 270 -14.87 -14.33 12.94
CA ALA A 270 -14.05 -13.54 13.86
C ALA A 270 -13.33 -12.40 13.12
N TYR A 271 -12.79 -12.63 11.92
CA TYR A 271 -12.18 -11.59 11.10
C TYR A 271 -13.18 -10.54 10.63
N GLN A 272 -14.36 -10.97 10.17
CA GLN A 272 -15.43 -10.06 9.79
C GLN A 272 -15.86 -9.16 10.95
N ALA A 273 -16.05 -9.74 12.14
CA ALA A 273 -16.37 -8.99 13.34
C ALA A 273 -15.23 -8.01 13.73
N ALA A 274 -13.99 -8.47 13.68
CA ALA A 274 -12.81 -7.65 13.99
C ALA A 274 -12.68 -6.44 13.05
N PHE A 275 -12.79 -6.64 11.74
CA PHE A 275 -12.71 -5.57 10.75
C PHE A 275 -13.84 -4.55 10.94
N ARG A 276 -15.09 -5.03 11.15
CA ARG A 276 -16.24 -4.16 11.43
C ARG A 276 -16.04 -3.36 12.71
N GLN A 277 -15.57 -3.97 13.81
CA GLN A 277 -15.31 -3.28 15.08
C GLN A 277 -14.16 -2.28 14.96
N ALA A 278 -13.18 -2.56 14.12
CA ALA A 278 -12.03 -1.71 13.87
C ALA A 278 -12.31 -0.58 12.86
N GLY A 279 -13.46 -0.58 12.17
CA GLY A 279 -13.78 0.36 11.09
C GLY A 279 -12.94 0.14 9.83
N ILE A 280 -12.43 -1.08 9.62
CA ILE A 280 -11.67 -1.46 8.43
C ILE A 280 -12.65 -1.80 7.32
N LEU A 281 -12.42 -1.26 6.13
CA LEU A 281 -13.15 -1.62 4.91
C LEU A 281 -12.60 -2.94 4.38
N ARG A 282 -13.49 -3.89 4.20
CA ARG A 282 -13.11 -5.20 3.70
C ARG A 282 -13.26 -5.26 2.19
N ALA A 283 -12.19 -5.63 1.50
CA ALA A 283 -12.21 -5.95 0.08
C ALA A 283 -12.42 -7.46 -0.12
N GLU A 284 -13.28 -7.83 -1.08
CA GLU A 284 -13.58 -9.23 -1.41
C GLU A 284 -12.68 -9.78 -2.52
N SER A 285 -11.96 -8.90 -3.22
CA SER A 285 -11.00 -9.24 -4.27
C SER A 285 -9.84 -8.24 -4.29
N MET A 286 -8.76 -8.58 -4.99
CA MET A 286 -7.65 -7.65 -5.22
C MET A 286 -8.07 -6.44 -6.04
N GLU A 287 -8.95 -6.62 -7.00
CA GLU A 287 -9.53 -5.53 -7.79
C GLU A 287 -10.29 -4.56 -6.89
N ALA A 288 -11.20 -5.06 -6.05
CA ALA A 288 -11.92 -4.24 -5.08
C ALA A 288 -10.98 -3.52 -4.09
N LEU A 289 -9.87 -4.17 -3.66
CA LEU A 289 -8.86 -3.53 -2.82
C LEU A 289 -8.25 -2.30 -3.51
N PHE A 290 -7.91 -2.43 -4.80
CA PHE A 290 -7.32 -1.34 -5.56
C PHE A 290 -8.32 -0.24 -5.86
N ASP A 291 -9.55 -0.57 -6.27
CA ASP A 291 -10.60 0.41 -6.54
C ASP A 291 -10.94 1.25 -5.32
N MET A 292 -11.11 0.59 -4.16
CA MET A 292 -11.32 1.28 -2.88
C MET A 292 -10.12 2.17 -2.52
N ALA A 293 -8.89 1.68 -2.70
CA ALA A 293 -7.70 2.45 -2.38
C ALA A 293 -7.50 3.64 -3.30
N LEU A 294 -7.80 3.51 -4.60
CA LEU A 294 -7.79 4.62 -5.56
C LEU A 294 -8.82 5.69 -5.19
N ALA A 295 -10.06 5.28 -4.92
CA ALA A 295 -11.11 6.20 -4.52
C ALA A 295 -10.73 6.96 -3.23
N LEU A 296 -10.34 6.23 -2.17
CA LEU A 296 -10.02 6.80 -0.86
C LEU A 296 -8.69 7.58 -0.83
N GLY A 297 -7.75 7.23 -1.70
CA GLY A 297 -6.45 7.89 -1.78
C GLY A 297 -6.48 9.22 -2.52
N TYR A 298 -7.34 9.34 -3.54
CA TYR A 298 -7.38 10.51 -4.41
C TYR A 298 -8.63 11.37 -4.24
N GLN A 299 -9.72 10.83 -3.68
CA GLN A 299 -10.97 11.57 -3.47
C GLN A 299 -11.10 12.00 -2.00
N PRO A 300 -11.66 13.18 -1.72
CA PRO A 300 -12.04 13.56 -0.37
C PRO A 300 -13.23 12.71 0.10
N PRO A 301 -13.42 12.53 1.41
CA PRO A 301 -14.64 11.93 1.95
C PRO A 301 -15.86 12.74 1.52
N LEU A 302 -16.94 12.04 1.16
CA LEU A 302 -18.22 12.70 0.84
C LEU A 302 -18.79 13.38 2.10
N PRO A 303 -19.27 14.64 2.00
CA PRO A 303 -19.91 15.33 3.12
C PRO A 303 -21.31 14.82 3.43
N GLY A 304 -21.96 14.11 2.51
CA GLY A 304 -23.28 13.55 2.64
C GLY A 304 -23.50 12.37 1.68
N ASP A 305 -24.75 11.99 1.46
CA ASP A 305 -25.14 10.81 0.69
C ASP A 305 -25.84 11.12 -0.66
N ARG A 306 -26.02 12.41 -1.01
CA ARG A 306 -26.75 12.84 -2.19
C ARG A 306 -25.82 12.94 -3.40
N ILE A 307 -25.96 12.01 -4.34
CA ILE A 307 -25.07 11.85 -5.48
C ILE A 307 -25.75 12.30 -6.77
N ALA A 308 -25.05 13.09 -7.55
CA ALA A 308 -25.39 13.35 -8.93
C ALA A 308 -24.62 12.41 -9.87
N ILE A 309 -25.27 11.95 -10.92
CA ILE A 309 -24.65 11.16 -11.98
C ILE A 309 -24.65 11.98 -13.27
N VAL A 310 -23.48 12.11 -13.90
CA VAL A 310 -23.32 12.72 -15.22
C VAL A 310 -22.76 11.66 -16.17
N THR A 311 -23.47 11.36 -17.24
CA THR A 311 -23.15 10.26 -18.16
C THR A 311 -23.42 10.62 -19.61
N ASN A 312 -22.69 10.02 -20.55
CA ASN A 312 -23.05 10.06 -21.99
C ASN A 312 -23.78 8.80 -22.46
N ALA A 313 -24.28 7.98 -21.51
CA ALA A 313 -24.96 6.73 -21.84
C ALA A 313 -26.01 6.37 -20.79
N GLY A 314 -27.27 6.27 -21.19
CA GLY A 314 -28.40 6.01 -20.28
C GLY A 314 -28.30 4.66 -19.56
N GLY A 315 -27.87 3.59 -20.24
CA GLY A 315 -27.73 2.25 -19.62
C GLY A 315 -26.77 2.22 -18.42
N PRO A 316 -25.52 2.66 -18.54
CA PRO A 316 -24.61 2.83 -17.41
C PRO A 316 -25.14 3.75 -16.31
N GLY A 317 -25.84 4.83 -16.65
CA GLY A 317 -26.49 5.73 -15.69
C GLY A 317 -27.52 5.01 -14.81
N ILE A 318 -28.38 4.17 -15.41
CA ILE A 318 -29.38 3.36 -14.68
C ILE A 318 -28.68 2.35 -13.76
N LEU A 319 -27.67 1.63 -14.25
CA LEU A 319 -26.92 0.66 -13.43
C LEU A 319 -26.22 1.33 -12.24
N ALA A 320 -25.69 2.54 -12.46
CA ALA A 320 -25.08 3.33 -11.39
C ALA A 320 -26.09 3.78 -10.35
N THR A 321 -27.31 4.19 -10.78
CA THR A 321 -28.42 4.52 -9.87
C THR A 321 -28.75 3.34 -8.96
N ASP A 322 -28.96 2.16 -9.54
CA ASP A 322 -29.21 0.94 -8.77
C ASP A 322 -28.09 0.61 -7.78
N ALA A 323 -26.85 0.81 -8.19
CA ALA A 323 -25.67 0.56 -7.33
C ALA A 323 -25.58 1.54 -6.16
N LEU A 324 -25.85 2.83 -6.40
CA LEU A 324 -25.91 3.87 -5.37
C LEU A 324 -26.95 3.56 -4.30
N GLU A 325 -28.19 3.23 -4.70
CA GLU A 325 -29.25 2.92 -3.75
C GLU A 325 -28.93 1.66 -2.93
N ARG A 326 -28.38 0.61 -3.55
CA ARG A 326 -27.94 -0.58 -2.82
C ARG A 326 -26.80 -0.29 -1.83
N ALA A 327 -25.96 0.70 -2.11
CA ALA A 327 -24.92 1.18 -1.22
C ALA A 327 -25.45 2.10 -0.09
N GLY A 328 -26.74 2.41 -0.07
CA GLY A 328 -27.35 3.30 0.92
C GLY A 328 -27.14 4.79 0.63
N LEU A 329 -26.75 5.13 -0.59
CA LEU A 329 -26.67 6.50 -1.09
C LEU A 329 -27.99 6.87 -1.77
N SER A 330 -28.20 8.16 -2.02
CA SER A 330 -29.40 8.68 -2.68
C SER A 330 -29.05 9.52 -3.90
N LEU A 331 -29.92 9.51 -4.91
CA LEU A 331 -29.81 10.47 -6.01
C LEU A 331 -30.14 11.88 -5.51
N ALA A 332 -29.28 12.83 -5.79
CA ALA A 332 -29.52 14.24 -5.53
C ALA A 332 -30.73 14.74 -6.31
N ARG A 333 -31.60 15.52 -5.68
CA ARG A 333 -32.68 16.25 -6.32
C ARG A 333 -32.21 17.65 -6.60
N PHE A 334 -31.99 17.98 -7.88
CA PHE A 334 -31.51 19.30 -8.28
C PHE A 334 -32.55 20.41 -8.03
N GLU A 335 -32.01 21.57 -7.73
CA GLU A 335 -32.81 22.81 -7.72
C GLU A 335 -33.31 23.13 -9.13
N TYR A 336 -34.41 23.94 -9.18
CA TYR A 336 -35.02 24.35 -10.45
C TYR A 336 -34.01 25.07 -11.37
N GLU A 337 -33.18 25.92 -10.80
CA GLU A 337 -32.17 26.69 -11.51
C GLU A 337 -31.16 25.79 -12.21
N THR A 338 -30.72 24.72 -11.56
CA THR A 338 -29.79 23.72 -12.13
C THR A 338 -30.43 23.00 -13.31
N ILE A 339 -31.65 22.50 -13.13
CA ILE A 339 -32.40 21.80 -14.21
C ILE A 339 -32.61 22.75 -15.40
N HIS A 340 -33.04 23.98 -15.15
CA HIS A 340 -33.30 24.94 -16.20
C HIS A 340 -32.05 25.35 -16.96
N ALA A 341 -30.92 25.50 -16.27
CA ALA A 341 -29.60 25.76 -16.91
C ALA A 341 -29.17 24.60 -17.80
N LEU A 342 -29.35 23.37 -17.33
CA LEU A 342 -29.05 22.16 -18.10
C LEU A 342 -29.94 22.04 -19.34
N GLU A 343 -31.27 22.20 -19.20
CA GLU A 343 -32.23 22.14 -20.31
C GLU A 343 -31.95 23.20 -21.39
N LYS A 344 -31.49 24.38 -20.98
CA LYS A 344 -31.17 25.48 -21.91
C LYS A 344 -29.92 25.21 -22.75
N TYR A 345 -28.96 24.44 -22.24
CA TYR A 345 -27.68 24.20 -22.89
C TYR A 345 -27.59 22.83 -23.56
N LEU A 346 -28.21 21.81 -22.96
CA LEU A 346 -28.17 20.46 -23.50
C LEU A 346 -29.14 20.32 -24.69
N PRO A 347 -28.84 19.41 -25.63
CA PRO A 347 -29.81 19.08 -26.71
C PRO A 347 -31.12 18.55 -26.16
N ASP A 348 -32.24 18.75 -26.89
CA ASP A 348 -33.58 18.35 -26.48
C ASP A 348 -33.72 16.85 -26.15
N ALA A 349 -32.87 16.01 -26.72
CA ALA A 349 -32.87 14.56 -26.44
C ALA A 349 -32.09 14.18 -25.17
N ALA A 350 -31.37 15.12 -24.55
CA ALA A 350 -30.61 14.90 -23.32
C ALA A 350 -31.55 14.87 -22.10
N SER A 351 -31.06 14.32 -20.98
CA SER A 351 -31.76 14.39 -19.70
C SER A 351 -31.10 15.41 -18.78
N ALA A 352 -31.84 16.42 -18.38
CA ALA A 352 -31.42 17.39 -17.37
C ALA A 352 -31.74 16.94 -15.94
N ALA A 353 -32.51 15.88 -15.77
CA ALA A 353 -32.75 15.25 -14.48
C ALA A 353 -31.57 14.35 -14.07
N ASN A 354 -31.49 13.99 -12.78
CA ASN A 354 -30.47 13.05 -12.30
C ASN A 354 -30.91 11.59 -12.54
N PRO A 355 -30.17 10.78 -13.30
CA PRO A 355 -28.92 11.03 -14.01
C PRO A 355 -29.00 12.08 -15.14
N VAL A 356 -28.02 12.98 -15.19
CA VAL A 356 -27.84 13.89 -16.33
C VAL A 356 -27.24 13.09 -17.49
N ASP A 357 -28.02 12.86 -18.55
CA ASP A 357 -27.54 12.20 -19.76
C ASP A 357 -27.18 13.25 -20.81
N VAL A 358 -25.87 13.45 -21.01
CA VAL A 358 -25.34 14.42 -21.97
C VAL A 358 -25.26 13.90 -23.40
N LEU A 359 -25.76 12.68 -23.66
CA LEU A 359 -25.82 11.95 -24.92
C LEU A 359 -24.47 11.41 -25.42
N GLY A 360 -24.53 10.35 -26.25
CA GLY A 360 -23.35 9.64 -26.77
C GLY A 360 -22.42 10.45 -27.64
N ASP A 361 -22.89 11.55 -28.23
CA ASP A 361 -22.11 12.48 -29.04
C ASP A 361 -21.45 13.62 -28.24
N ALA A 362 -21.59 13.59 -26.90
CA ALA A 362 -21.05 14.63 -26.04
C ALA A 362 -19.54 14.71 -26.11
N ARG A 363 -19.04 15.91 -26.29
CA ARG A 363 -17.63 16.29 -26.16
C ARG A 363 -17.32 16.82 -24.77
N ALA A 364 -16.06 17.12 -24.51
CA ALA A 364 -15.59 17.60 -23.20
C ALA A 364 -16.26 18.90 -22.75
N ASP A 365 -16.63 19.80 -23.64
CA ASP A 365 -17.33 21.06 -23.33
C ASP A 365 -18.71 20.83 -22.75
N ARG A 366 -19.45 19.82 -23.29
CA ARG A 366 -20.78 19.48 -22.77
C ARG A 366 -20.71 18.84 -21.39
N TYR A 367 -19.71 17.97 -21.15
CA TYR A 367 -19.43 17.44 -19.82
C TYR A 367 -19.04 18.55 -18.83
N ARG A 368 -18.12 19.45 -19.22
CA ARG A 368 -17.68 20.57 -18.37
C ARG A 368 -18.87 21.42 -17.94
N PHE A 369 -19.72 21.81 -18.87
CA PHE A 369 -20.90 22.60 -18.54
C PHE A 369 -21.83 21.87 -17.54
N ALA A 370 -22.17 20.60 -17.81
CA ALA A 370 -23.02 19.81 -16.93
C ALA A 370 -22.42 19.65 -15.53
N LEU A 371 -21.13 19.38 -15.45
CA LEU A 371 -20.38 19.24 -14.20
C LEU A 371 -20.36 20.55 -13.39
N ASP A 372 -20.15 21.68 -14.04
CA ASP A 372 -20.16 23.00 -13.39
C ASP A 372 -21.53 23.33 -12.78
N GLN A 373 -22.63 23.03 -13.51
CA GLN A 373 -23.99 23.25 -13.00
C GLN A 373 -24.31 22.33 -11.82
N VAL A 374 -23.98 21.06 -11.93
CA VAL A 374 -24.24 20.05 -10.90
C VAL A 374 -23.41 20.29 -9.65
N LYS A 375 -22.15 20.73 -9.79
CA LYS A 375 -21.28 21.08 -8.65
C LYS A 375 -21.82 22.28 -7.87
N ALA A 376 -22.42 23.23 -8.55
CA ALA A 376 -22.98 24.45 -7.92
C ALA A 376 -24.29 24.19 -7.17
N ASP A 377 -24.94 23.04 -7.40
CA ASP A 377 -26.22 22.71 -6.77
C ASP A 377 -26.04 22.36 -5.28
N PRO A 378 -26.73 23.05 -4.34
CA PRO A 378 -26.58 22.83 -2.91
C PRO A 378 -27.10 21.46 -2.42
N ASN A 379 -27.84 20.74 -3.25
CA ASN A 379 -28.35 19.42 -2.93
C ASN A 379 -27.41 18.30 -3.37
N VAL A 380 -26.22 18.60 -3.89
CA VAL A 380 -25.23 17.61 -4.37
C VAL A 380 -24.07 17.51 -3.41
N ASP A 381 -23.85 16.34 -2.85
CA ASP A 381 -22.73 16.01 -1.96
C ASP A 381 -21.56 15.36 -2.71
N GLY A 382 -21.84 14.74 -3.85
CA GLY A 382 -20.84 14.11 -4.70
C GLY A 382 -21.32 13.91 -6.12
N ILE A 383 -20.38 13.78 -7.06
CA ILE A 383 -20.66 13.60 -8.49
C ILE A 383 -19.99 12.32 -8.97
N LEU A 384 -20.77 11.43 -9.56
CA LEU A 384 -20.29 10.24 -10.27
C LEU A 384 -20.29 10.55 -11.77
N VAL A 385 -19.13 10.54 -12.39
CA VAL A 385 -18.97 10.78 -13.82
C VAL A 385 -18.78 9.45 -14.54
N LEU A 386 -19.64 9.16 -15.50
CA LEU A 386 -19.55 7.98 -16.35
C LEU A 386 -19.28 8.41 -17.79
N LEU A 387 -18.24 7.84 -18.39
CA LEU A 387 -17.89 8.10 -19.77
C LEU A 387 -17.74 6.78 -20.51
N THR A 388 -18.61 6.55 -21.48
CA THR A 388 -18.47 5.44 -22.43
C THR A 388 -17.73 5.92 -23.66
N PRO A 389 -16.58 5.31 -24.01
CA PRO A 389 -15.80 5.73 -25.17
C PRO A 389 -16.53 5.42 -26.47
N GLN A 390 -16.80 6.45 -27.25
CA GLN A 390 -17.40 6.36 -28.58
C GLN A 390 -16.50 7.08 -29.58
N ALA A 391 -16.74 6.96 -30.86
CA ALA A 391 -15.87 7.52 -31.90
C ALA A 391 -15.64 9.04 -31.78
N MET A 392 -16.60 9.78 -31.21
CA MET A 392 -16.52 11.23 -31.03
C MET A 392 -16.14 11.68 -29.63
N THR A 393 -15.91 10.73 -28.69
CA THR A 393 -15.61 11.04 -27.30
C THR A 393 -14.19 11.57 -27.13
N GLU A 394 -14.06 12.73 -26.55
CA GLU A 394 -12.80 13.35 -26.19
C GLU A 394 -12.40 12.91 -24.78
N ILE A 395 -11.89 11.66 -24.66
CA ILE A 395 -11.66 10.99 -23.36
C ILE A 395 -10.73 11.82 -22.47
N GLU A 396 -9.56 12.22 -23.00
CA GLU A 396 -8.54 12.95 -22.25
C GLU A 396 -9.02 14.34 -21.84
N ALA A 397 -9.69 15.07 -22.74
CA ALA A 397 -10.21 16.40 -22.46
C ALA A 397 -11.37 16.34 -21.42
N THR A 398 -12.21 15.30 -21.49
CA THR A 398 -13.27 15.09 -20.48
C THR A 398 -12.67 14.72 -19.11
N ALA A 399 -11.66 13.84 -19.07
CA ALA A 399 -10.96 13.53 -17.85
C ALA A 399 -10.29 14.78 -17.24
N GLN A 400 -9.69 15.65 -18.08
CA GLN A 400 -9.12 16.92 -17.63
C GLN A 400 -10.21 17.85 -17.04
N ALA A 401 -11.39 17.91 -17.64
CA ALA A 401 -12.51 18.69 -17.11
C ALA A 401 -12.92 18.22 -15.70
N VAL A 402 -12.95 16.89 -15.46
CA VAL A 402 -13.20 16.32 -14.13
C VAL A 402 -12.09 16.69 -13.13
N CYS A 403 -10.82 16.60 -13.54
CA CYS A 403 -9.69 16.99 -12.69
C CYS A 403 -9.73 18.49 -12.32
N ASP A 404 -10.04 19.37 -13.29
CA ASP A 404 -10.16 20.82 -13.08
C ASP A 404 -11.27 21.11 -12.06
N LEU A 405 -12.40 20.40 -12.16
CA LEU A 405 -13.52 20.53 -11.24
C LEU A 405 -13.16 20.14 -9.80
N SER A 406 -12.34 19.13 -9.62
CA SER A 406 -11.93 18.65 -8.29
C SER A 406 -10.95 19.61 -7.60
N ASN A 407 -10.22 20.43 -8.37
CA ASN A 407 -9.23 21.40 -7.87
C ASN A 407 -9.81 22.80 -7.62
N SER A 408 -11.03 23.07 -8.06
CA SER A 408 -11.76 24.34 -7.88
C SER A 408 -12.74 24.26 -6.70
#